data_544a8ef7c62b6e3e335a3b8d1430d50c
#
_entry.id   544a8ef7c62b6e3e335a3b8d1430d50c
#
_cell.length_a   1.000
_cell.length_b   1.000
_cell.length_c   1.000
_cell.angle_alpha   90.00
_cell.angle_beta   90.00
_cell.angle_gamma   90.00
#
_symmetry.space_group_name_H-M   'P 1'
#
loop_
_entity.id
_entity.type
_entity.pdbx_description
1 polymer ?
#
loop_
_entity_poly.entity_id
_entity_poly.type
_entity_poly.pdbx_seq_one_letter_code
_entity_poly.pdbx_strand_id
1 'polypeptide(L)'
;MGKVVAVCGMPGSGKGEFAAILHRQHIPILSMGDMVRREVTLRGLEESPTIFGEVAHELRQTFGKNVLAVRLVSAVNDLLASNEIVLIEGMRGTDEYDVFAEQWGQHFVSVAIDAHEDIRFERIQSRGRSEDGSRIEFEQRNAREIGWGLDILLNNAHVTLQNNGTLEQFSNDVSAWLTLFRGSIEH
;
A
#
# COMPACT_ATOMS: atom_id res chain seq x y z
N MET A 1 1.62 -5.85 -22.35
CA MET A 1 2.23 -5.05 -21.26
C MET A 1 1.72 -5.62 -19.94
N GLY A 2 2.60 -5.83 -18.97
CA GLY A 2 2.21 -6.35 -17.66
C GLY A 2 1.27 -5.42 -16.89
N LYS A 3 0.72 -5.88 -15.78
CA LYS A 3 -0.22 -5.14 -14.93
C LYS A 3 0.48 -4.62 -13.67
N VAL A 4 0.09 -3.42 -13.26
CA VAL A 4 0.51 -2.82 -11.98
C VAL A 4 -0.67 -2.84 -11.02
N VAL A 5 -0.46 -3.46 -9.88
CA VAL A 5 -1.43 -3.49 -8.77
C VAL A 5 -0.93 -2.56 -7.67
N ALA A 6 -1.72 -1.59 -7.25
CA ALA A 6 -1.41 -0.80 -6.05
C ALA A 6 -2.40 -1.12 -4.94
N VAL A 7 -1.90 -1.52 -3.77
CA VAL A 7 -2.74 -1.83 -2.63
C VAL A 7 -2.83 -0.65 -1.67
N CYS A 8 -4.06 -0.31 -1.29
CA CYS A 8 -4.38 0.67 -0.26
C CYS A 8 -5.25 0.08 0.84
N GLY A 9 -5.35 0.76 1.97
CA GLY A 9 -6.14 0.32 3.12
C GLY A 9 -5.73 1.07 4.39
N MET A 10 -6.62 1.18 5.33
CA MET A 10 -6.37 1.83 6.62
C MET A 10 -5.30 1.06 7.43
N PRO A 11 -4.63 1.69 8.40
CA PRO A 11 -3.73 1.00 9.33
C PRO A 11 -4.41 -0.23 9.97
N GLY A 12 -3.72 -1.38 9.97
CA GLY A 12 -4.25 -2.64 10.49
C GLY A 12 -5.20 -3.42 9.57
N SER A 13 -5.52 -2.93 8.36
CA SER A 13 -6.45 -3.60 7.45
C SER A 13 -5.95 -4.93 6.88
N GLY A 14 -4.62 -5.17 6.84
CA GLY A 14 -4.04 -6.40 6.29
C GLY A 14 -3.30 -6.26 4.97
N LYS A 15 -2.96 -5.02 4.55
CA LYS A 15 -2.15 -4.77 3.33
C LYS A 15 -0.85 -5.58 3.28
N GLY A 16 -0.15 -5.66 4.41
CA GLY A 16 1.10 -6.42 4.49
C GLY A 16 0.89 -7.92 4.29
N GLU A 17 -0.23 -8.48 4.75
CA GLU A 17 -0.57 -9.87 4.48
C GLU A 17 -0.95 -10.09 3.01
N PHE A 18 -1.72 -9.18 2.42
CA PHE A 18 -1.98 -9.17 0.98
C PHE A 18 -0.66 -9.20 0.18
N ALA A 19 0.26 -8.30 0.51
CA ALA A 19 1.58 -8.26 -0.12
C ALA A 19 2.37 -9.57 0.08
N ALA A 20 2.35 -10.15 1.30
CA ALA A 20 3.02 -11.40 1.58
C ALA A 20 2.43 -12.59 0.76
N ILE A 21 1.11 -12.62 0.55
CA ILE A 21 0.47 -13.64 -0.28
C ILE A 21 0.93 -13.51 -1.74
N LEU A 22 0.94 -12.29 -2.30
CA LEU A 22 1.41 -12.06 -3.67
C LEU A 22 2.91 -12.37 -3.81
N HIS A 23 3.72 -12.05 -2.80
CA HIS A 23 5.14 -12.39 -2.80
C HIS A 23 5.39 -13.90 -2.87
N ARG A 24 4.62 -14.70 -2.13
CA ARG A 24 4.67 -16.17 -2.22
C ARG A 24 4.32 -16.71 -3.61
N GLN A 25 3.63 -15.93 -4.43
CA GLN A 25 3.30 -16.20 -5.83
C GLN A 25 4.33 -15.62 -6.82
N HIS A 26 5.52 -15.25 -6.32
CA HIS A 26 6.65 -14.69 -7.08
C HIS A 26 6.32 -13.34 -7.76
N ILE A 27 5.35 -12.59 -7.26
CA ILE A 27 5.06 -11.24 -7.73
C ILE A 27 6.01 -10.27 -7.02
N PRO A 28 6.81 -9.48 -7.77
CA PRO A 28 7.70 -8.49 -7.17
C PRO A 28 6.90 -7.37 -6.53
N ILE A 29 7.42 -6.87 -5.40
CA ILE A 29 6.78 -5.83 -4.60
C ILE A 29 7.72 -4.64 -4.46
N LEU A 30 7.19 -3.46 -4.67
CA LEU A 30 7.84 -2.19 -4.33
C LEU A 30 7.01 -1.48 -3.25
N SER A 31 7.66 -1.10 -2.16
CA SER A 31 7.00 -0.40 -1.05
C SER A 31 7.34 1.09 -1.07
N MET A 32 6.31 1.92 -1.06
CA MET A 32 6.47 3.37 -0.90
C MET A 32 7.05 3.72 0.49
N GLY A 33 6.76 2.89 1.50
CA GLY A 33 7.34 3.02 2.83
C GLY A 33 8.85 2.79 2.84
N ASP A 34 9.36 1.88 2.02
CA ASP A 34 10.79 1.60 1.94
C ASP A 34 11.57 2.77 1.33
N MET A 35 10.94 3.56 0.47
CA MET A 35 11.56 4.80 -0.03
C MET A 35 11.78 5.81 1.08
N VAL A 36 10.83 5.91 2.01
CA VAL A 36 10.97 6.79 3.18
C VAL A 36 12.06 6.25 4.12
N ARG A 37 12.09 4.94 4.38
CA ARG A 37 13.16 4.32 5.19
C ARG A 37 14.53 4.56 4.60
N ARG A 38 14.66 4.35 3.28
CA ARG A 38 15.91 4.61 2.57
C ARG A 38 16.36 6.07 2.70
N GLU A 39 15.43 7.02 2.63
CA GLU A 39 15.73 8.44 2.82
C GLU A 39 16.23 8.72 4.25
N VAL A 40 15.57 8.14 5.27
CA VAL A 40 15.98 8.24 6.68
C VAL A 40 17.40 7.70 6.87
N THR A 41 17.69 6.53 6.31
CA THR A 41 19.03 5.92 6.35
C THR A 41 20.08 6.78 5.64
N LEU A 42 19.77 7.31 4.45
CA LEU A 42 20.67 8.19 3.70
C LEU A 42 20.99 9.50 4.43
N ARG A 43 20.06 10.00 5.23
CA ARG A 43 20.25 11.20 6.08
C ARG A 43 20.98 10.89 7.40
N GLY A 44 21.24 9.62 7.70
CA GLY A 44 21.87 9.21 8.96
C GLY A 44 20.99 9.47 10.19
N LEU A 45 19.66 9.50 10.02
CA LEU A 45 18.71 9.70 11.10
C LEU A 45 18.41 8.38 11.82
N GLU A 46 18.13 8.46 13.12
CA GLU A 46 17.73 7.30 13.91
C GLU A 46 16.32 6.85 13.48
N GLU A 47 16.18 5.55 13.17
CA GLU A 47 14.93 4.99 12.71
C GLU A 47 13.88 4.97 13.83
N SER A 48 12.80 5.70 13.64
CA SER A 48 11.64 5.67 14.52
C SER A 48 10.35 5.99 13.72
N PRO A 49 9.18 5.61 14.23
CA PRO A 49 7.90 5.93 13.58
C PRO A 49 7.69 7.43 13.38
N THR A 50 8.12 8.22 14.35
CA THR A 50 8.05 9.69 14.29
C THR A 50 8.92 10.22 13.15
N ILE A 51 10.20 9.80 13.09
CA ILE A 51 11.14 10.23 12.04
C ILE A 51 10.66 9.79 10.65
N PHE A 52 10.15 8.57 10.50
CA PHE A 52 9.55 8.14 9.22
C PHE A 52 8.37 9.03 8.81
N GLY A 53 7.52 9.41 9.77
CA GLY A 53 6.40 10.32 9.52
C GLY A 53 6.84 11.72 9.11
N GLU A 54 7.82 12.27 9.81
CA GLU A 54 8.40 13.60 9.55
C GLU A 54 9.08 13.66 8.18
N VAL A 55 9.92 12.70 7.86
CA VAL A 55 10.61 12.62 6.56
C VAL A 55 9.62 12.43 5.43
N ALA A 56 8.60 11.57 5.60
CA ALA A 56 7.56 11.40 4.59
C ALA A 56 6.74 12.70 4.36
N HIS A 57 6.48 13.45 5.42
CA HIS A 57 5.79 14.74 5.35
C HIS A 57 6.66 15.79 4.64
N GLU A 58 7.93 15.93 5.06
CA GLU A 58 8.88 16.85 4.46
C GLU A 58 9.10 16.59 2.96
N LEU A 59 9.25 15.32 2.57
CA LEU A 59 9.38 14.94 1.16
C LEU A 59 8.18 15.41 0.34
N ARG A 60 6.96 15.22 0.87
CA ARG A 60 5.73 15.67 0.20
C ARG A 60 5.60 17.19 0.15
N GLN A 61 6.02 17.89 1.20
CA GLN A 61 6.02 19.35 1.20
C GLN A 61 7.02 19.94 0.22
N THR A 62 8.21 19.34 0.14
CA THR A 62 9.31 19.88 -0.67
C THR A 62 9.16 19.55 -2.14
N PHE A 63 8.75 18.31 -2.47
CA PHE A 63 8.77 17.78 -3.83
C PHE A 63 7.39 17.48 -4.42
N GLY A 64 6.31 17.76 -3.67
CA GLY A 64 4.93 17.48 -4.06
C GLY A 64 4.37 16.22 -3.41
N LYS A 65 3.03 16.20 -3.25
CA LYS A 65 2.31 15.12 -2.56
C LYS A 65 2.52 13.74 -3.22
N ASN A 66 2.79 13.72 -4.51
CA ASN A 66 3.01 12.52 -5.33
C ASN A 66 4.47 12.08 -5.44
N VAL A 67 5.40 12.71 -4.75
CA VAL A 67 6.85 12.49 -4.91
C VAL A 67 7.26 11.02 -4.80
N LEU A 68 6.66 10.27 -3.89
CA LEU A 68 6.98 8.85 -3.69
C LEU A 68 6.51 8.01 -4.88
N ALA A 69 5.34 8.32 -5.43
CA ALA A 69 4.81 7.65 -6.61
C ALA A 69 5.70 7.93 -7.84
N VAL A 70 6.03 9.20 -8.08
CA VAL A 70 6.91 9.60 -9.20
C VAL A 70 8.26 8.88 -9.14
N ARG A 71 8.85 8.80 -7.95
CA ARG A 71 10.14 8.10 -7.77
C ARG A 71 10.07 6.60 -8.00
N LEU A 72 8.88 5.97 -7.85
CA LEU A 72 8.71 4.52 -8.06
C LEU A 72 8.55 4.13 -9.54
N VAL A 73 8.07 5.01 -10.39
CA VAL A 73 7.71 4.71 -11.79
C VAL A 73 8.81 3.96 -12.54
N SER A 74 10.04 4.45 -12.47
CA SER A 74 11.16 3.80 -13.18
C SER A 74 11.39 2.37 -12.71
N ALA A 75 11.45 2.15 -11.40
CA ALA A 75 11.69 0.81 -10.83
C ALA A 75 10.54 -0.16 -11.14
N VAL A 76 9.29 0.33 -11.18
CA VAL A 76 8.15 -0.49 -11.60
C VAL A 76 8.28 -0.90 -13.07
N ASN A 77 8.64 0.04 -13.94
CA ASN A 77 8.82 -0.24 -15.38
C ASN A 77 9.96 -1.25 -15.62
N ASP A 78 11.06 -1.16 -14.87
CA ASP A 78 12.16 -2.12 -14.95
C ASP A 78 11.68 -3.54 -14.56
N LEU A 79 10.86 -3.67 -13.52
CA LEU A 79 10.29 -4.95 -13.10
C LEU A 79 9.27 -5.49 -14.12
N LEU A 80 8.46 -4.62 -14.74
CA LEU A 80 7.49 -5.03 -15.77
C LEU A 80 8.14 -5.58 -17.04
N ALA A 81 9.43 -5.32 -17.27
CA ALA A 81 10.15 -5.88 -18.40
C ALA A 81 10.27 -7.44 -18.34
N SER A 82 10.20 -8.01 -17.13
CA SER A 82 10.34 -9.46 -16.90
C SER A 82 9.24 -10.08 -16.05
N ASN A 83 8.23 -9.30 -15.66
CA ASN A 83 7.14 -9.76 -14.82
C ASN A 83 5.78 -9.33 -15.37
N GLU A 84 4.81 -10.23 -15.31
CA GLU A 84 3.43 -9.95 -15.76
C GLU A 84 2.66 -9.05 -14.78
N ILE A 85 3.00 -9.11 -13.51
CA ILE A 85 2.36 -8.33 -12.44
C ILE A 85 3.46 -7.76 -11.55
N VAL A 86 3.32 -6.50 -11.17
CA VAL A 86 4.12 -5.83 -10.13
C VAL A 86 3.17 -5.24 -9.09
N LEU A 87 3.46 -5.45 -7.81
CA LEU A 87 2.71 -4.87 -6.70
C LEU A 87 3.41 -3.62 -6.16
N ILE A 88 2.65 -2.55 -6.00
CA ILE A 88 3.02 -1.36 -5.23
C ILE A 88 2.30 -1.41 -3.89
N GLU A 89 3.04 -1.45 -2.79
CA GLU A 89 2.50 -1.36 -1.44
C GLU A 89 2.61 0.06 -0.89
N GLY A 90 1.57 0.50 -0.20
CA GLY A 90 1.59 1.72 0.60
C GLY A 90 1.09 2.97 -0.09
N MET A 91 0.30 2.85 -1.17
CA MET A 91 -0.44 3.97 -1.74
C MET A 91 -1.42 4.53 -0.70
N ARG A 92 -1.39 5.85 -0.46
CA ARG A 92 -2.14 6.50 0.63
C ARG A 92 -2.87 7.77 0.23
N GLY A 93 -2.62 8.32 -0.95
CA GLY A 93 -3.18 9.57 -1.40
C GLY A 93 -3.65 9.54 -2.85
N THR A 94 -4.63 10.38 -3.16
CA THR A 94 -5.15 10.55 -4.52
C THR A 94 -4.09 11.06 -5.49
N ASP A 95 -3.20 11.95 -5.04
CA ASP A 95 -2.09 12.46 -5.85
C ASP A 95 -1.13 11.32 -6.32
N GLU A 96 -0.97 10.27 -5.50
CA GLU A 96 -0.18 9.08 -5.83
C GLU A 96 -0.92 8.18 -6.84
N TYR A 97 -2.24 8.02 -6.64
CA TYR A 97 -3.10 7.29 -7.55
C TYR A 97 -3.09 7.90 -8.95
N ASP A 98 -3.18 9.23 -9.05
CA ASP A 98 -3.21 9.95 -10.32
C ASP A 98 -1.93 9.72 -11.13
N VAL A 99 -0.76 9.71 -10.49
CA VAL A 99 0.51 9.36 -11.15
C VAL A 99 0.47 7.94 -11.73
N PHE A 100 -0.03 6.97 -10.96
CA PHE A 100 -0.06 5.58 -11.41
C PHE A 100 -1.11 5.36 -12.50
N ALA A 101 -2.28 5.99 -12.38
CA ALA A 101 -3.33 5.93 -13.39
C ALA A 101 -2.90 6.58 -14.71
N GLU A 102 -2.21 7.72 -14.66
CA GLU A 102 -1.66 8.38 -15.83
C GLU A 102 -0.55 7.53 -16.49
N GLN A 103 0.35 6.95 -15.69
CA GLN A 103 1.49 6.19 -16.17
C GLN A 103 1.10 4.88 -16.86
N TRP A 104 0.14 4.14 -16.33
CA TRP A 104 -0.17 2.79 -16.80
C TRP A 104 -1.59 2.61 -17.32
N GLY A 105 -2.48 3.59 -17.17
CA GLY A 105 -3.85 3.57 -17.72
C GLY A 105 -4.59 2.29 -17.41
N GLN A 106 -5.08 1.60 -18.42
CA GLN A 106 -5.80 0.32 -18.29
C GLN A 106 -4.95 -0.85 -17.73
N HIS A 107 -3.65 -0.67 -17.59
CA HIS A 107 -2.75 -1.65 -16.99
C HIS A 107 -2.58 -1.44 -15.47
N PHE A 108 -3.18 -0.39 -14.92
CA PHE A 108 -3.18 -0.07 -13.50
C PHE A 108 -4.46 -0.54 -12.81
N VAL A 109 -4.32 -1.21 -11.66
CA VAL A 109 -5.44 -1.66 -10.83
C VAL A 109 -5.17 -1.30 -9.37
N SER A 110 -6.09 -0.56 -8.76
CA SER A 110 -6.07 -0.29 -7.32
C SER A 110 -6.91 -1.34 -6.58
N VAL A 111 -6.34 -1.89 -5.50
CA VAL A 111 -6.98 -2.86 -4.62
C VAL A 111 -7.07 -2.26 -3.22
N ALA A 112 -8.29 -2.11 -2.72
CA ALA A 112 -8.54 -1.71 -1.34
C ALA A 112 -8.65 -2.94 -0.43
N ILE A 113 -7.95 -2.93 0.70
CA ILE A 113 -8.17 -3.90 1.77
C ILE A 113 -8.94 -3.18 2.87
N ASP A 114 -10.18 -3.61 3.07
CA ASP A 114 -11.09 -3.04 4.05
C ASP A 114 -11.29 -3.97 5.25
N ALA A 115 -11.32 -3.39 6.44
CA ALA A 115 -11.60 -4.09 7.70
C ALA A 115 -12.20 -3.12 8.72
N HIS A 116 -13.10 -3.63 9.57
CA HIS A 116 -13.70 -2.84 10.64
C HIS A 116 -12.65 -2.28 11.59
N GLU A 117 -12.89 -1.07 12.08
CA GLU A 117 -11.92 -0.32 12.88
C GLU A 117 -11.46 -1.07 14.13
N ASP A 118 -12.39 -1.72 14.86
CA ASP A 118 -12.04 -2.47 16.05
C ASP A 118 -11.12 -3.66 15.73
N ILE A 119 -11.40 -4.39 14.66
CA ILE A 119 -10.54 -5.48 14.18
C ILE A 119 -9.14 -4.97 13.80
N ARG A 120 -9.08 -3.82 13.13
CA ARG A 120 -7.81 -3.18 12.77
C ARG A 120 -7.02 -2.78 14.01
N PHE A 121 -7.68 -2.22 15.01
CA PHE A 121 -7.06 -1.84 16.27
C PHE A 121 -6.54 -3.05 17.05
N GLU A 122 -7.35 -4.10 17.19
CA GLU A 122 -6.93 -5.37 17.83
C GLU A 122 -5.70 -5.99 17.16
N ARG A 123 -5.66 -5.98 15.82
CA ARG A 123 -4.50 -6.47 15.06
C ARG A 123 -3.24 -5.66 15.29
N ILE A 124 -3.38 -4.34 15.39
CA ILE A 124 -2.29 -3.42 15.69
C ILE A 124 -1.74 -3.68 17.09
N GLN A 125 -2.62 -3.79 18.08
CA GLN A 125 -2.26 -4.10 19.46
C GLN A 125 -1.53 -5.45 19.59
N SER A 126 -2.03 -6.48 18.92
CA SER A 126 -1.44 -7.83 18.96
C SER A 126 -0.08 -7.91 18.25
N ARG A 127 0.16 -7.06 17.26
CA ARG A 127 1.41 -7.01 16.51
C ARG A 127 2.55 -6.39 17.31
N GLY A 128 2.25 -5.45 18.20
CA GLY A 128 3.17 -4.87 19.17
C GLY A 128 4.40 -4.17 18.58
N ARG A 129 4.28 -3.58 17.39
CA ARG A 129 5.36 -2.76 16.83
C ARG A 129 5.45 -1.44 17.59
N SER A 130 6.67 -0.88 17.68
CA SER A 130 6.89 0.42 18.33
C SER A 130 6.02 1.56 17.77
N GLU A 131 5.63 1.45 16.51
CA GLU A 131 4.78 2.41 15.79
C GLU A 131 3.27 2.21 16.00
N ASP A 132 2.87 1.19 16.75
CA ASP A 132 1.46 0.83 16.85
C ASP A 132 0.73 1.60 17.96
N GLY A 133 1.43 2.01 18.99
CA GLY A 133 0.98 3.00 19.97
C GLY A 133 -0.35 2.70 20.69
N SER A 134 -0.86 3.72 21.34
CA SER A 134 -2.15 3.72 22.03
C SER A 134 -3.34 3.89 21.05
N ARG A 135 -4.57 3.78 21.57
CA ARG A 135 -5.80 4.07 20.78
C ARG A 135 -5.78 5.47 20.20
N ILE A 136 -5.28 6.45 20.96
CA ILE A 136 -5.19 7.86 20.53
C ILE A 136 -4.25 7.99 19.31
N GLU A 137 -3.09 7.34 19.36
CA GLU A 137 -2.11 7.37 18.26
C GLU A 137 -2.64 6.64 17.01
N PHE A 138 -3.39 5.56 17.19
CA PHE A 138 -4.09 4.90 16.12
C PHE A 138 -5.12 5.81 15.43
N GLU A 139 -5.94 6.51 16.20
CA GLU A 139 -6.94 7.46 15.69
C GLU A 139 -6.27 8.66 14.98
N GLN A 140 -5.21 9.20 15.55
CA GLN A 140 -4.42 10.26 14.92
C GLN A 140 -3.81 9.81 13.59
N ARG A 141 -3.32 8.57 13.52
CA ARG A 141 -2.81 7.99 12.28
C ARG A 141 -3.92 7.81 11.25
N ASN A 142 -5.08 7.30 11.65
CA ASN A 142 -6.24 7.17 10.77
C ASN A 142 -6.64 8.54 10.21
N ALA A 143 -6.80 9.56 11.05
CA ALA A 143 -7.15 10.91 10.63
C ALA A 143 -6.13 11.52 9.66
N ARG A 144 -4.84 11.31 9.90
CA ARG A 144 -3.78 11.77 9.01
C ARG A 144 -3.84 11.11 7.63
N GLU A 145 -4.04 9.80 7.57
CA GLU A 145 -4.12 9.06 6.31
C GLU A 145 -5.40 9.40 5.53
N ILE A 146 -6.52 9.64 6.20
CA ILE A 146 -7.74 10.21 5.61
C ILE A 146 -7.46 11.60 5.03
N GLY A 147 -6.73 12.45 5.76
CA GLY A 147 -6.33 13.77 5.28
C GLY A 147 -5.47 13.78 4.00
N TRP A 148 -4.91 12.65 3.61
CA TRP A 148 -4.23 12.46 2.33
C TRP A 148 -5.14 11.94 1.21
N GLY A 149 -6.43 11.67 1.50
CA GLY A 149 -7.41 11.16 0.55
C GLY A 149 -7.52 9.64 0.52
N LEU A 150 -7.07 8.94 1.57
CA LEU A 150 -7.16 7.48 1.63
C LEU A 150 -8.61 6.97 1.61
N ASP A 151 -9.53 7.67 2.24
CA ASP A 151 -10.97 7.39 2.19
C ASP A 151 -11.53 7.46 0.76
N ILE A 152 -11.08 8.43 -0.04
CA ILE A 152 -11.43 8.56 -1.45
C ILE A 152 -10.89 7.35 -2.24
N LEU A 153 -9.65 6.95 -1.98
CA LEU A 153 -9.05 5.76 -2.63
C LEU A 153 -9.81 4.48 -2.31
N LEU A 154 -10.20 4.30 -1.05
CA LEU A 154 -10.95 3.11 -0.61
C LEU A 154 -12.32 3.03 -1.29
N ASN A 155 -13.01 4.15 -1.40
CA ASN A 155 -14.34 4.22 -2.02
C ASN A 155 -14.32 4.07 -3.55
N ASN A 156 -13.19 4.37 -4.20
CA ASN A 156 -13.04 4.36 -5.66
C ASN A 156 -12.07 3.27 -6.15
N ALA A 157 -11.66 2.33 -5.31
CA ALA A 157 -10.78 1.24 -5.72
C ALA A 157 -11.44 0.36 -6.80
N HIS A 158 -10.65 -0.14 -7.75
CA HIS A 158 -11.13 -1.06 -8.77
C HIS A 158 -11.62 -2.39 -8.16
N VAL A 159 -11.03 -2.78 -7.05
CA VAL A 159 -11.38 -4.00 -6.29
C VAL A 159 -11.31 -3.70 -4.80
N THR A 160 -12.29 -4.19 -4.05
CA THR A 160 -12.26 -4.15 -2.58
C THR A 160 -12.31 -5.58 -2.04
N LEU A 161 -11.32 -5.94 -1.23
CA LEU A 161 -11.27 -7.20 -0.49
C LEU A 161 -11.55 -6.94 0.98
N GLN A 162 -12.58 -7.62 1.50
CA GLN A 162 -12.95 -7.54 2.92
C GLN A 162 -12.04 -8.43 3.76
N ASN A 163 -11.52 -7.90 4.86
CA ASN A 163 -10.65 -8.63 5.77
C ASN A 163 -11.17 -8.56 7.21
N ASN A 164 -12.40 -9.01 7.42
CA ASN A 164 -13.04 -9.03 8.73
C ASN A 164 -13.03 -10.42 9.41
N GLY A 165 -12.56 -11.43 8.69
CA GLY A 165 -12.52 -12.82 9.12
C GLY A 165 -11.13 -13.28 9.58
N THR A 166 -10.90 -14.58 9.46
CA THR A 166 -9.63 -15.22 9.79
C THR A 166 -8.58 -14.95 8.71
N LEU A 167 -7.31 -15.13 9.07
CA LEU A 167 -6.19 -15.06 8.11
C LEU A 167 -6.34 -16.07 6.96
N GLU A 168 -6.85 -17.27 7.27
CA GLU A 168 -7.08 -18.31 6.26
C GLU A 168 -8.15 -17.87 5.26
N GLN A 169 -9.28 -17.33 5.74
CA GLN A 169 -10.33 -16.79 4.86
C GLN A 169 -9.78 -15.70 3.95
N PHE A 170 -9.09 -14.71 4.52
CA PHE A 170 -8.48 -13.65 3.73
C PHE A 170 -7.46 -14.17 2.70
N SER A 171 -6.64 -15.15 3.07
CA SER A 171 -5.69 -15.77 2.15
C SER A 171 -6.38 -16.47 0.97
N ASN A 172 -7.51 -17.14 1.24
CA ASN A 172 -8.32 -17.78 0.20
C ASN A 172 -8.95 -16.74 -0.74
N ASP A 173 -9.48 -15.64 -0.19
CA ASP A 173 -10.09 -14.56 -0.96
C ASP A 173 -9.06 -13.87 -1.87
N VAL A 174 -7.86 -13.58 -1.35
CA VAL A 174 -6.77 -13.01 -2.13
C VAL A 174 -6.32 -13.97 -3.25
N SER A 175 -6.21 -15.26 -2.95
CA SER A 175 -5.80 -16.28 -3.93
C SER A 175 -6.84 -16.45 -5.03
N ALA A 176 -8.12 -16.43 -4.69
CA ALA A 176 -9.22 -16.49 -5.66
C ALA A 176 -9.23 -15.25 -6.56
N TRP A 177 -9.10 -14.07 -5.96
CA TRP A 177 -8.98 -12.82 -6.72
C TRP A 177 -7.79 -12.85 -7.68
N LEU A 178 -6.61 -13.27 -7.21
CA LEU A 178 -5.40 -13.30 -8.04
C LEU A 178 -5.54 -14.26 -9.23
N THR A 179 -6.20 -15.40 -9.04
CA THR A 179 -6.48 -16.36 -10.11
C THR A 179 -7.36 -15.75 -11.20
N LEU A 180 -8.44 -15.06 -10.81
CA LEU A 180 -9.32 -14.37 -11.74
C LEU A 180 -8.61 -13.21 -12.44
N PHE A 181 -7.79 -12.46 -11.70
CA PHE A 181 -7.02 -11.34 -12.23
C PHE A 181 -6.01 -11.80 -13.29
N ARG A 182 -5.27 -12.89 -13.05
CA ARG A 182 -4.37 -13.49 -14.06
C ARG A 182 -5.10 -13.94 -15.31
N GLY A 183 -6.24 -14.60 -15.17
CA GLY A 183 -7.06 -15.00 -16.32
C GLY A 183 -7.55 -13.82 -17.17
N SER A 184 -7.71 -12.63 -16.58
CA SER A 184 -8.07 -11.40 -17.31
C SER A 184 -6.90 -10.74 -18.07
N ILE A 185 -5.66 -11.15 -17.82
CA ILE A 185 -4.46 -10.64 -18.51
C ILE A 185 -4.21 -11.43 -19.81
N GLU A 186 -4.61 -12.69 -19.85
CA GLU A 186 -4.36 -13.62 -20.98
C GLU A 186 -5.33 -13.40 -22.17
N HIS A 187 -6.33 -12.56 -22.01
CA HIS A 187 -7.33 -12.21 -23.02
C HIS A 187 -7.23 -10.76 -23.44
#